data_368f0a8a78603e2ad80faf0f8522b4ba
#
_entry.id   368f0a8a78603e2ad80faf0f8522b4ba
#
_cell.length_a   1.000
_cell.length_b   1.000
_cell.length_c   1.000
_cell.angle_alpha   90.00
_cell.angle_beta   90.00
_cell.angle_gamma   90.00
#
_symmetry.space_group_name_H-M   'P 1'
#
loop_
_entity.id
_entity.type
_entity.pdbx_description
1 polymer ?
#
loop_
_entity_poly.entity_id
_entity_poly.type
_entity_poly.pdbx_seq_one_letter_code
_entity_poly.pdbx_strand_id
1 'polypeptide(L)'
;GPPIPGEVQNPIHLDRVCVRFPELKLCMIHGADPWWDIAIRLLIKYANLRIMTSAWSPKRLPESLLHYMRTRGKTKVIFASDWPVLRQSLVVPEALALELPPDVLDNYLFNNAESFFFGQETD
;
A
#
# COMPACT_ATOMS: atom_id res chain seq x y z
N GLY A 1 3.97 -17.18 5.85
CA GLY A 1 2.65 -17.29 6.48
C GLY A 1 2.33 -18.72 6.91
N PRO A 2 1.21 -18.95 7.58
CA PRO A 2 0.81 -20.30 7.96
C PRO A 2 0.54 -21.17 6.72
N PRO A 3 0.68 -22.50 6.83
CA PRO A 3 0.50 -23.41 5.69
C PRO A 3 -1.00 -23.63 5.38
N ILE A 4 -1.67 -22.61 4.95
CA ILE A 4 -3.07 -22.63 4.52
C ILE A 4 -3.17 -22.11 3.08
N PRO A 5 -4.23 -22.49 2.34
CA PRO A 5 -4.43 -21.96 0.98
C PRO A 5 -4.44 -20.45 0.96
N GLY A 6 -3.67 -19.86 0.05
CA GLY A 6 -3.47 -18.41 -0.02
C GLY A 6 -4.32 -17.70 -1.06
N GLU A 7 -5.02 -18.41 -1.94
CA GLU A 7 -5.79 -17.79 -3.02
C GLU A 7 -6.88 -16.84 -2.54
N VAL A 8 -7.36 -17.07 -1.31
CA VAL A 8 -8.37 -16.18 -0.70
C VAL A 8 -7.83 -14.78 -0.44
N GLN A 9 -6.49 -14.63 -0.40
CA GLN A 9 -5.82 -13.34 -0.20
C GLN A 9 -5.61 -12.57 -1.50
N ASN A 10 -5.98 -13.14 -2.65
CA ASN A 10 -5.86 -12.45 -3.93
C ASN A 10 -6.70 -11.17 -3.91
N PRO A 11 -6.10 -10.00 -4.17
CA PRO A 11 -6.80 -8.73 -4.10
C PRO A 11 -7.94 -8.60 -5.12
N ILE A 12 -8.04 -9.48 -6.11
CA ILE A 12 -9.14 -9.47 -7.07
C ILE A 12 -10.50 -9.57 -6.38
N HIS A 13 -10.56 -10.16 -5.20
CA HIS A 13 -11.79 -10.26 -4.43
C HIS A 13 -12.33 -8.89 -3.99
N LEU A 14 -11.49 -7.84 -3.99
CA LEU A 14 -11.91 -6.48 -3.67
C LEU A 14 -12.55 -5.74 -4.84
N ASP A 15 -12.44 -6.26 -6.05
CA ASP A 15 -12.94 -5.58 -7.25
C ASP A 15 -14.44 -5.23 -7.11
N ARG A 16 -15.25 -6.20 -6.75
CA ARG A 16 -16.69 -5.98 -6.56
C ARG A 16 -17.02 -5.10 -5.37
N VAL A 17 -16.26 -5.24 -4.30
CA VAL A 17 -16.46 -4.42 -3.09
C VAL A 17 -16.22 -2.95 -3.39
N CYS A 18 -15.13 -2.64 -4.08
CA CYS A 18 -14.79 -1.28 -4.45
C CYS A 18 -15.87 -0.63 -5.32
N VAL A 19 -16.40 -1.38 -6.27
CA VAL A 19 -17.43 -0.87 -7.19
C VAL A 19 -18.76 -0.66 -6.49
N ARG A 20 -19.13 -1.57 -5.59
CA ARG A 20 -20.42 -1.50 -4.88
C ARG A 20 -20.44 -0.47 -3.78
N PHE A 21 -19.30 -0.22 -3.15
CA PHE A 21 -19.20 0.66 -1.99
C PHE A 21 -18.13 1.74 -2.23
N PRO A 22 -18.35 2.67 -3.18
CA PRO A 22 -17.34 3.65 -3.54
C PRO A 22 -17.02 4.65 -2.42
N GLU A 23 -17.90 4.81 -1.44
CA GLU A 23 -17.65 5.67 -0.27
C GLU A 23 -16.84 4.96 0.82
N LEU A 24 -16.69 3.64 0.74
CA LEU A 24 -15.98 2.88 1.75
C LEU A 24 -14.47 3.03 1.56
N LYS A 25 -13.80 3.47 2.60
CA LYS A 25 -12.33 3.53 2.59
C LYS A 25 -11.77 2.13 2.80
N LEU A 26 -11.03 1.63 1.82
CA LEU A 26 -10.46 0.28 1.83
C LEU A 26 -8.94 0.36 1.73
N CYS A 27 -8.26 -0.46 2.52
CA CYS A 27 -6.80 -0.58 2.46
C CYS A 27 -6.40 -2.05 2.46
N MET A 28 -5.66 -2.47 1.42
CA MET A 28 -5.01 -3.77 1.42
C MET A 28 -3.81 -3.71 2.35
N ILE A 29 -3.71 -4.61 3.31
CA ILE A 29 -2.57 -4.65 4.23
C ILE A 29 -1.61 -5.77 3.86
N HIS A 30 -0.33 -5.64 4.27
CA HIS A 30 0.73 -6.61 4.02
C HIS A 30 1.08 -6.78 2.54
N GLY A 31 0.97 -5.70 1.76
CA GLY A 31 1.29 -5.77 0.34
C GLY A 31 0.32 -6.65 -0.44
N ALA A 32 0.82 -7.32 -1.47
CA ALA A 32 -0.02 -8.13 -2.35
C ALA A 32 0.73 -9.30 -3.02
N ASP A 33 1.88 -9.71 -2.48
CA ASP A 33 2.65 -10.80 -3.07
C ASP A 33 1.84 -12.10 -3.14
N PRO A 34 1.81 -12.83 -4.26
CA PRO A 34 2.49 -12.57 -5.54
C PRO A 34 1.65 -11.76 -6.54
N TRP A 35 0.55 -11.16 -6.13
CA TRP A 35 -0.44 -10.50 -7.00
C TRP A 35 -0.26 -8.98 -7.04
N TRP A 36 0.97 -8.49 -7.04
CA TRP A 36 1.26 -7.05 -7.06
C TRP A 36 0.64 -6.35 -8.27
N ASP A 37 0.68 -6.98 -9.44
CA ASP A 37 0.12 -6.38 -10.66
C ASP A 37 -1.40 -6.23 -10.58
N ILE A 38 -2.08 -7.21 -9.99
CA ILE A 38 -3.53 -7.14 -9.77
C ILE A 38 -3.83 -6.00 -8.79
N ALA A 39 -3.10 -5.93 -7.68
CA ALA A 39 -3.28 -4.87 -6.68
C ALA A 39 -3.11 -3.48 -7.31
N ILE A 40 -2.04 -3.28 -8.08
CA ILE A 40 -1.77 -2.01 -8.75
C ILE A 40 -2.90 -1.66 -9.71
N ARG A 41 -3.40 -2.64 -10.47
CA ARG A 41 -4.52 -2.42 -11.38
C ARG A 41 -5.76 -1.93 -10.63
N LEU A 42 -6.08 -2.54 -9.49
CA LEU A 42 -7.21 -2.13 -8.67
C LEU A 42 -7.01 -0.74 -8.07
N LEU A 43 -5.79 -0.42 -7.65
CA LEU A 43 -5.46 0.90 -7.12
C LEU A 43 -5.63 1.99 -8.16
N ILE A 44 -5.28 1.71 -9.41
CA ILE A 44 -5.50 2.64 -10.54
C ILE A 44 -6.99 2.81 -10.80
N LYS A 45 -7.74 1.72 -10.71
CA LYS A 45 -9.16 1.67 -11.07
C LYS A 45 -10.06 2.36 -10.02
N TYR A 46 -9.72 2.24 -8.73
CA TYR A 46 -10.61 2.66 -7.64
C TYR A 46 -9.99 3.74 -6.76
N ALA A 47 -10.67 4.88 -6.69
CA ALA A 47 -10.24 6.02 -5.88
C ALA A 47 -10.28 5.73 -4.37
N ASN A 48 -11.17 4.84 -3.92
CA ASN A 48 -11.37 4.52 -2.50
C ASN A 48 -10.45 3.43 -1.96
N LEU A 49 -9.52 2.91 -2.77
CA LEU A 49 -8.61 1.83 -2.38
C LEU A 49 -7.20 2.35 -2.14
N ARG A 50 -6.57 1.84 -1.10
CA ARG A 50 -5.16 2.08 -0.74
C ARG A 50 -4.45 0.76 -0.52
N ILE A 51 -3.13 0.79 -0.45
CA ILE A 51 -2.31 -0.36 -0.06
C ILE A 51 -1.31 0.04 1.01
N MET A 52 -1.12 -0.82 1.99
CA MET A 52 -0.16 -0.64 3.07
C MET A 52 0.91 -1.72 2.96
N THR A 53 2.18 -1.32 3.04
CA THR A 53 3.31 -2.24 2.92
C THR A 53 3.75 -2.79 4.27
N SER A 54 2.83 -2.93 5.21
CA SER A 54 3.10 -3.51 6.52
C SER A 54 3.70 -4.91 6.41
N ALA A 55 4.60 -5.24 7.31
CA ALA A 55 5.34 -6.51 7.33
C ALA A 55 6.29 -6.71 6.15
N TRP A 56 6.50 -5.71 5.30
CA TRP A 56 7.45 -5.75 4.19
C TRP A 56 8.68 -4.91 4.49
N SER A 57 9.85 -5.51 4.34
CA SER A 57 11.10 -4.76 4.31
C SER A 57 11.10 -3.87 3.06
N PRO A 58 11.23 -2.55 3.17
CA PRO A 58 11.12 -1.66 2.00
C PRO A 58 12.08 -2.02 0.86
N LYS A 59 13.26 -2.49 1.17
CA LYS A 59 14.24 -2.91 0.15
C LYS A 59 13.77 -4.08 -0.71
N ARG A 60 12.73 -4.81 -0.27
CA ARG A 60 12.18 -5.97 -0.98
C ARG A 60 10.92 -5.64 -1.78
N LEU A 61 10.45 -4.40 -1.75
CA LEU A 61 9.30 -4.00 -2.53
C LEU A 61 9.58 -4.14 -4.02
N PRO A 62 8.63 -4.64 -4.82
CA PRO A 62 8.87 -4.83 -6.24
C PRO A 62 8.98 -3.50 -6.98
N GLU A 63 9.79 -3.46 -8.03
CA GLU A 63 9.96 -2.25 -8.84
C GLU A 63 8.65 -1.76 -9.46
N SER A 64 7.73 -2.66 -9.78
CA SER A 64 6.41 -2.30 -10.29
C SER A 64 5.64 -1.41 -9.31
N LEU A 65 5.74 -1.69 -8.00
CA LEU A 65 5.12 -0.86 -6.97
C LEU A 65 5.84 0.50 -6.86
N LEU A 66 7.16 0.49 -6.86
CA LEU A 66 7.94 1.74 -6.77
C LEU A 66 7.65 2.64 -7.97
N HIS A 67 7.57 2.07 -9.17
CA HIS A 67 7.19 2.81 -10.37
C HIS A 67 5.79 3.41 -10.23
N TYR A 68 4.83 2.62 -9.75
CA TYR A 68 3.48 3.11 -9.49
C TYR A 68 3.49 4.29 -8.50
N MET A 69 4.25 4.17 -7.42
CA MET A 69 4.38 5.23 -6.41
C MET A 69 4.93 6.54 -7.00
N ARG A 70 5.92 6.44 -7.91
CA ARG A 70 6.53 7.61 -8.56
C ARG A 70 5.60 8.29 -9.56
N THR A 71 4.62 7.58 -10.05
CA THR A 71 3.76 8.04 -11.15
C THR A 71 2.32 8.25 -10.70
N ARG A 72 1.48 7.24 -10.81
CA ARG A 72 0.04 7.37 -10.59
C ARG A 72 -0.38 7.17 -9.14
N GLY A 73 0.47 6.54 -8.34
CA GLY A 73 0.15 6.12 -6.98
C GLY A 73 0.77 6.95 -5.87
N LYS A 74 1.07 8.22 -6.10
CA LYS A 74 1.76 9.08 -5.13
C LYS A 74 1.01 9.19 -3.79
N THR A 75 -0.31 9.04 -3.80
CA THR A 75 -1.16 9.17 -2.61
C THR A 75 -1.77 7.85 -2.17
N LYS A 76 -1.39 6.74 -2.78
CA LYS A 76 -2.09 5.46 -2.65
C LYS A 76 -1.40 4.44 -1.76
N VAL A 77 -0.11 4.61 -1.47
CA VAL A 77 0.71 3.62 -0.80
C VAL A 77 1.12 4.12 0.58
N ILE A 78 0.87 3.32 1.60
CA ILE A 78 1.07 3.68 3.01
C ILE A 78 2.18 2.81 3.58
N PHE A 79 3.14 3.45 4.26
CA PHE A 79 4.20 2.79 5.00
C PHE A 79 3.72 2.31 6.35
N ALA A 80 4.12 1.10 6.73
CA ALA A 80 3.96 0.59 8.09
C ALA A 80 4.96 -0.55 8.32
N SER A 81 5.40 -0.73 9.56
CA SER A 81 6.34 -1.79 9.93
C SER A 81 5.64 -3.08 10.33
N ASP A 82 4.40 -2.99 10.80
CA ASP A 82 3.70 -4.10 11.45
C ASP A 82 4.45 -4.57 12.69
N TRP A 83 4.96 -3.58 13.48
CA TRP A 83 5.65 -3.90 14.74
C TRP A 83 4.76 -4.79 15.61
N PRO A 84 5.29 -5.86 16.26
CA PRO A 84 6.70 -6.22 16.38
C PRO A 84 7.25 -7.14 15.29
N VAL A 85 6.54 -7.37 14.19
CA VAL A 85 7.00 -8.23 13.10
C VAL A 85 8.30 -7.69 12.50
N LEU A 86 8.32 -6.39 12.19
CA LEU A 86 9.54 -5.70 11.75
C LEU A 86 9.84 -4.54 12.69
N ARG A 87 11.12 -4.34 12.99
CA ARG A 87 11.57 -3.23 13.83
C ARG A 87 11.61 -1.94 13.01
N GLN A 88 11.07 -0.88 13.58
CA GLN A 88 11.12 0.44 12.94
C GLN A 88 12.56 0.90 12.69
N SER A 89 13.48 0.57 13.61
CA SER A 89 14.90 0.88 13.46
C SER A 89 15.53 0.24 12.22
N LEU A 90 14.93 -0.82 11.68
CA LEU A 90 15.37 -1.46 10.44
C LEU A 90 14.64 -0.87 9.23
N VAL A 91 13.31 -0.80 9.28
CA VAL A 91 12.52 -0.49 8.08
C VAL A 91 12.49 1.00 7.75
N VAL A 92 12.64 1.89 8.73
CA VAL A 92 12.66 3.34 8.45
C VAL A 92 13.88 3.73 7.64
N PRO A 93 15.12 3.32 8.01
CA PRO A 93 16.28 3.59 7.15
C PRO A 93 16.15 2.99 5.75
N GLU A 94 15.57 1.79 5.63
CA GLU A 94 15.34 1.17 4.32
C GLU A 94 14.35 1.97 3.48
N ALA A 95 13.29 2.48 4.10
CA ALA A 95 12.31 3.33 3.42
C ALA A 95 12.95 4.63 2.94
N LEU A 96 13.77 5.26 3.79
CA LEU A 96 14.49 6.48 3.45
C LEU A 96 15.50 6.27 2.31
N ALA A 97 15.99 5.05 2.15
CA ALA A 97 16.93 4.69 1.09
C ALA A 97 16.24 4.35 -0.25
N LEU A 98 14.92 4.32 -0.30
CA LEU A 98 14.20 4.09 -1.56
C LEU A 98 14.46 5.26 -2.53
N GLU A 99 14.63 4.93 -3.81
CA GLU A 99 14.82 5.93 -4.86
C GLU A 99 13.48 6.56 -5.26
N LEU A 100 12.92 7.36 -4.35
CA LEU A 100 11.67 8.07 -4.55
C LEU A 100 11.93 9.59 -4.48
N PRO A 101 11.23 10.40 -5.30
CA PRO A 101 11.27 11.84 -5.13
C PRO A 101 10.87 12.24 -3.69
N PRO A 102 11.41 13.35 -3.14
CA PRO A 102 11.15 13.73 -1.75
C PRO A 102 9.67 13.85 -1.39
N ASP A 103 8.86 14.41 -2.28
CA ASP A 103 7.42 14.55 -2.07
C ASP A 103 6.71 13.19 -2.02
N VAL A 104 7.10 12.26 -2.87
CA VAL A 104 6.56 10.89 -2.88
C VAL A 104 6.97 10.15 -1.62
N LEU A 105 8.22 10.32 -1.19
CA LEU A 105 8.71 9.70 0.04
C LEU A 105 7.97 10.21 1.27
N ASP A 106 7.75 11.52 1.37
CA ASP A 106 7.00 12.13 2.48
C ASP A 106 5.55 11.61 2.49
N ASN A 107 4.94 11.48 1.32
CA ASN A 107 3.60 10.92 1.21
C ASN A 107 3.57 9.47 1.70
N TYR A 108 4.52 8.66 1.27
CA TYR A 108 4.62 7.25 1.66
C TYR A 108 4.82 7.09 3.16
N LEU A 109 5.74 7.86 3.74
CA LEU A 109 6.10 7.73 5.15
C LEU A 109 5.05 8.30 6.11
N PHE A 110 4.28 9.32 5.70
CA PHE A 110 3.42 10.03 6.63
C PHE A 110 2.10 10.50 6.03
N ASN A 111 2.14 11.28 4.94
CA ASN A 111 0.95 12.03 4.49
C ASN A 111 -0.19 11.12 4.05
N ASN A 112 0.12 10.00 3.41
CA ASN A 112 -0.92 9.08 2.91
C ASN A 112 -1.65 8.40 4.06
N ALA A 113 -0.95 8.00 5.12
CA ALA A 113 -1.56 7.43 6.30
C ALA A 113 -2.43 8.46 7.02
N GLU A 114 -1.92 9.67 7.22
CA GLU A 114 -2.67 10.74 7.87
C GLU A 114 -3.96 11.04 7.12
N SER A 115 -3.87 11.18 5.80
CA SER A 115 -5.04 11.45 4.97
C SER A 115 -6.06 10.31 5.04
N PHE A 116 -5.60 9.06 4.97
CA PHE A 116 -6.50 7.90 4.98
C PHE A 116 -7.21 7.74 6.33
N PHE A 117 -6.49 7.85 7.44
CA PHE A 117 -7.04 7.57 8.76
C PHE A 117 -7.73 8.78 9.40
N PHE A 118 -7.26 9.99 9.12
CA PHE A 118 -7.70 11.19 9.83
C PHE A 118 -8.15 12.32 8.89
N GLY A 119 -7.97 12.16 7.60
CA GLY A 119 -8.36 13.18 6.63
C GLY A 119 -9.87 13.30 6.52
N GLN A 120 -10.35 14.53 6.30
CA GLN A 120 -11.73 14.75 5.96
C GLN A 120 -11.96 14.36 4.51
N GLU A 121 -13.12 13.76 4.22
CA GLU A 121 -13.54 13.57 2.84
C GLU A 121 -13.70 14.93 2.18
N THR A 122 -12.89 15.18 1.18
CA THR A 122 -13.10 16.29 0.26
C THR A 122 -13.86 15.76 -0.93
N ASP A 123 -14.96 16.39 -1.24
CA ASP A 123 -15.76 16.04 -2.40
C ASP A 123 -14.96 16.13 -3.70
#